data_c411a9d92d90793cab3f5a12ad5f6888
#
_entry.id   c411a9d92d90793cab3f5a12ad5f6888
#
_cell.length_a   1.000
_cell.length_b   1.000
_cell.length_c   1.000
_cell.angle_alpha   90.00
_cell.angle_beta   90.00
_cell.angle_gamma   90.00
#
_symmetry.space_group_name_H-M   'P 1'
#
loop_
_entity.id
_entity.type
_entity.pdbx_description
1 polymer ?
#
loop_
_entity_poly.entity_id
_entity_poly.type
_entity_poly.pdbx_seq_one_letter_code
_entity_poly.pdbx_strand_id
1 'polypeptide(L)'
;MSIGGRIKQLRKDRKLTQTDITEGFLTKGMLSLIENDKSAPSMETLEHIAGKLGVSVSYLTQDGDESWTKAMADYFSSFNEDFPFKEIREKIEPNVERIFPNEDGIKLLEILRYYYRFHQKNDEADDLHKMIYKRFSELGLTHLSIRELLNHSISKMFALEYNDALKTLEHHKDSILDFARYDRRIEVQYYSIASILSSAVEDHEQFVDYSLKVEALSFEQLYFQHYYDAVRFLILYYTFKNETDKKLEYANKLKKYLKFIPNHNSKVEFMDEDEFYYKYYLLDSPDILEMRLTNYQNRLDAVEASNEDSEWLRKTKQQTELELLYVRGKYQDVIENFDLDIYDFKQATHPIDRITREVRSLVYALSLYRLRNINEAKQEIKRVEESLGDLRNSLYAEEYRRIKSMIEEDNAADI
;
A
#
# COMPACT_ATOMS: atom_id res chain seq x y z
N MET A 1 -4.75 30.88 8.98
CA MET A 1 -4.44 32.12 8.19
C MET A 1 -5.75 32.83 7.88
N SER A 2 -5.79 34.17 7.95
CA SER A 2 -7.00 34.94 7.60
C SER A 2 -7.30 34.88 6.09
N ILE A 3 -8.55 35.19 5.72
CA ILE A 3 -8.96 35.24 4.30
C ILE A 3 -8.08 36.22 3.51
N GLY A 4 -7.84 37.41 4.04
CA GLY A 4 -6.99 38.40 3.39
C GLY A 4 -5.51 37.97 3.28
N GLY A 5 -4.98 37.38 4.32
CA GLY A 5 -3.64 36.81 4.31
C GLY A 5 -3.49 35.70 3.26
N ARG A 6 -4.50 34.84 3.10
CA ARG A 6 -4.53 33.77 2.09
C ARG A 6 -4.60 34.31 0.66
N ILE A 7 -5.47 35.27 0.42
CA ILE A 7 -5.55 35.98 -0.87
C ILE A 7 -4.19 36.57 -1.26
N LYS A 8 -3.53 37.27 -0.32
CA LYS A 8 -2.23 37.87 -0.52
C LYS A 8 -1.13 36.86 -0.83
N GLN A 9 -1.12 35.75 -0.11
CA GLN A 9 -0.16 34.68 -0.32
C GLN A 9 -0.32 34.05 -1.69
N LEU A 10 -1.53 33.57 -2.03
CA LEU A 10 -1.84 32.97 -3.33
C LEU A 10 -1.49 33.88 -4.50
N ARG A 11 -1.80 35.18 -4.38
CA ARG A 11 -1.45 36.15 -5.40
C ARG A 11 0.07 36.21 -5.62
N LYS A 12 0.84 36.26 -4.53
CA LYS A 12 2.32 36.31 -4.59
C LYS A 12 2.92 35.03 -5.18
N ASP A 13 2.43 33.87 -4.75
CA ASP A 13 2.91 32.57 -5.21
C ASP A 13 2.68 32.39 -6.72
N ARG A 14 1.59 32.97 -7.25
CA ARG A 14 1.28 33.01 -8.68
C ARG A 14 1.92 34.17 -9.41
N LYS A 15 2.74 34.99 -8.73
CA LYS A 15 3.42 36.18 -9.29
C LYS A 15 2.45 37.18 -9.91
N LEU A 16 1.21 37.24 -9.39
CA LEU A 16 0.21 38.22 -9.84
C LEU A 16 0.36 39.53 -9.07
N THR A 17 0.11 40.65 -9.79
CA THR A 17 0.02 41.98 -9.19
C THR A 17 -1.37 42.22 -8.60
N GLN A 18 -1.53 43.21 -7.76
CA GLN A 18 -2.87 43.62 -7.29
C GLN A 18 -3.76 44.06 -8.45
N THR A 19 -3.18 44.60 -9.53
CA THR A 19 -3.91 45.01 -10.73
C THR A 19 -4.53 43.82 -11.43
N ASP A 20 -3.80 42.71 -11.51
CA ASP A 20 -4.29 41.48 -12.22
C ASP A 20 -5.51 40.90 -11.51
N ILE A 21 -5.57 41.03 -10.18
CA ILE A 21 -6.72 40.58 -9.38
C ILE A 21 -7.90 41.55 -9.46
N THR A 22 -7.62 42.86 -9.51
CA THR A 22 -8.68 43.87 -9.40
C THR A 22 -9.33 44.23 -10.70
N GLU A 23 -8.76 43.86 -11.83
CA GLU A 23 -9.15 44.24 -13.19
C GLU A 23 -10.66 44.31 -13.43
N GLY A 24 -11.19 45.54 -13.58
CA GLY A 24 -12.58 45.79 -13.93
C GLY A 24 -13.62 45.57 -12.82
N PHE A 25 -13.26 45.15 -11.62
CA PHE A 25 -14.22 44.79 -10.59
C PHE A 25 -14.04 45.54 -9.25
N LEU A 26 -12.80 45.66 -8.74
CA LEU A 26 -12.54 46.37 -7.49
C LEU A 26 -11.28 47.26 -7.61
N THR A 27 -11.10 48.19 -6.68
CA THR A 27 -9.91 49.05 -6.64
C THR A 27 -8.72 48.37 -5.96
N LYS A 28 -7.51 48.74 -6.33
CA LYS A 28 -6.29 48.28 -5.62
C LYS A 28 -6.33 48.58 -4.14
N GLY A 29 -6.85 49.76 -3.78
CA GLY A 29 -7.01 50.14 -2.36
C GLY A 29 -7.94 49.17 -1.61
N MET A 30 -9.06 48.74 -2.24
CA MET A 30 -9.98 47.78 -1.64
C MET A 30 -9.33 46.41 -1.50
N LEU A 31 -8.64 45.91 -2.51
CA LEU A 31 -7.91 44.66 -2.40
C LEU A 31 -6.81 44.71 -1.34
N SER A 32 -6.09 45.86 -1.24
CA SER A 32 -5.09 46.04 -0.18
C SER A 32 -5.69 46.00 1.22
N LEU A 33 -6.88 46.59 1.42
CA LEU A 33 -7.59 46.53 2.71
C LEU A 33 -8.02 45.09 3.03
N ILE A 34 -8.51 44.33 2.04
CA ILE A 34 -8.87 42.93 2.17
C ILE A 34 -7.63 42.09 2.50
N GLU A 35 -6.53 42.22 1.74
CA GLU A 35 -5.28 41.47 1.94
C GLU A 35 -4.62 41.70 3.31
N ASN A 36 -4.96 42.78 3.98
CA ASN A 36 -4.46 43.13 5.33
C ASN A 36 -5.56 43.00 6.41
N ASP A 37 -6.67 42.31 6.11
CA ASP A 37 -7.80 42.05 7.00
C ASP A 37 -8.45 43.31 7.61
N LYS A 38 -8.32 44.44 6.92
CA LYS A 38 -8.92 45.73 7.31
C LYS A 38 -10.33 45.93 6.74
N SER A 39 -10.76 45.08 5.83
CA SER A 39 -12.09 45.03 5.24
C SER A 39 -12.48 43.59 4.91
N ALA A 40 -13.69 43.18 5.26
CA ALA A 40 -14.23 41.91 4.87
C ALA A 40 -14.76 42.00 3.41
N PRO A 41 -14.38 41.08 2.50
CA PRO A 41 -14.91 41.06 1.14
C PRO A 41 -16.37 40.55 1.15
N SER A 42 -17.18 41.09 0.20
CA SER A 42 -18.50 40.50 -0.09
C SER A 42 -18.35 39.16 -0.80
N MET A 43 -19.43 38.35 -0.85
CA MET A 43 -19.41 37.08 -1.59
C MET A 43 -19.04 37.28 -3.07
N GLU A 44 -19.60 38.27 -3.73
CA GLU A 44 -19.29 38.63 -5.10
C GLU A 44 -17.83 39.01 -5.32
N THR A 45 -17.25 39.75 -4.33
CA THR A 45 -15.81 40.07 -4.32
C THR A 45 -14.95 38.84 -4.16
N LEU A 46 -15.35 37.89 -3.29
CA LEU A 46 -14.68 36.62 -3.09
C LEU A 46 -14.71 35.75 -4.36
N GLU A 47 -15.87 35.69 -5.03
CA GLU A 47 -16.03 34.97 -6.31
C GLU A 47 -15.10 35.51 -7.39
N HIS A 48 -15.06 36.83 -7.54
CA HIS A 48 -14.15 37.50 -8.48
C HIS A 48 -12.67 37.19 -8.17
N ILE A 49 -12.24 37.37 -6.92
CA ILE A 49 -10.86 37.13 -6.47
C ILE A 49 -10.52 35.65 -6.63
N ALA A 50 -11.41 34.74 -6.26
CA ALA A 50 -11.23 33.30 -6.40
C ALA A 50 -11.05 32.89 -7.86
N GLY A 51 -11.88 33.43 -8.77
CA GLY A 51 -11.76 33.21 -10.20
C GLY A 51 -10.43 33.69 -10.77
N LYS A 52 -9.97 34.89 -10.39
CA LYS A 52 -8.65 35.44 -10.80
C LYS A 52 -7.48 34.63 -10.22
N LEU A 53 -7.64 34.12 -9.01
CA LEU A 53 -6.67 33.23 -8.37
C LEU A 53 -6.80 31.77 -8.82
N GLY A 54 -7.82 31.37 -9.60
CA GLY A 54 -8.05 29.99 -10.02
C GLY A 54 -8.27 29.03 -8.88
N VAL A 55 -9.01 29.45 -7.83
CA VAL A 55 -9.42 28.64 -6.67
C VAL A 55 -10.91 28.82 -6.43
N SER A 56 -11.52 27.97 -5.61
CA SER A 56 -12.92 28.17 -5.18
C SER A 56 -13.03 29.22 -4.07
N VAL A 57 -14.22 29.82 -3.92
CA VAL A 57 -14.50 30.69 -2.75
C VAL A 57 -14.34 29.92 -1.45
N SER A 58 -14.79 28.65 -1.43
CA SER A 58 -14.61 27.76 -0.28
C SER A 58 -13.15 27.60 0.11
N TYR A 59 -12.23 27.53 -0.85
CA TYR A 59 -10.79 27.51 -0.57
C TYR A 59 -10.31 28.78 0.14
N LEU A 60 -10.80 29.97 -0.26
CA LEU A 60 -10.43 31.23 0.38
C LEU A 60 -11.00 31.37 1.81
N THR A 61 -12.18 30.83 2.06
CA THR A 61 -12.92 31.01 3.32
C THR A 61 -12.73 29.87 4.32
N GLN A 62 -12.08 28.76 3.91
CA GLN A 62 -11.93 27.60 4.78
C GLN A 62 -11.14 27.88 6.04
N ASP A 63 -11.46 27.14 7.08
CA ASP A 63 -10.66 27.08 8.29
C ASP A 63 -9.49 26.09 8.12
N GLY A 64 -8.39 26.36 8.80
CA GLY A 64 -7.18 25.55 8.80
C GLY A 64 -5.92 26.39 8.94
N ASP A 65 -4.88 25.77 9.44
CA ASP A 65 -3.59 26.39 9.72
C ASP A 65 -2.51 25.78 8.81
N GLU A 66 -2.27 26.45 7.68
CA GLU A 66 -1.30 25.97 6.68
C GLU A 66 0.12 25.88 7.24
N SER A 67 0.53 26.87 8.04
CA SER A 67 1.86 26.89 8.65
C SER A 67 2.05 25.72 9.64
N TRP A 68 1.04 25.47 10.46
CA TRP A 68 1.03 24.34 11.37
C TRP A 68 1.01 23.02 10.63
N THR A 69 0.17 22.90 9.60
CA THR A 69 0.06 21.69 8.77
C THR A 69 1.40 21.32 8.16
N LYS A 70 2.08 22.30 7.56
CA LYS A 70 3.41 22.11 6.99
C LYS A 70 4.43 21.70 8.06
N ALA A 71 4.49 22.42 9.19
CA ALA A 71 5.40 22.08 10.27
C ALA A 71 5.19 20.66 10.82
N MET A 72 3.93 20.22 10.91
CA MET A 72 3.61 18.85 11.33
C MET A 72 3.97 17.82 10.26
N ALA A 73 3.72 18.09 8.98
CA ALA A 73 4.13 17.21 7.90
C ALA A 73 5.64 17.03 7.83
N ASP A 74 6.39 18.12 7.98
CA ASP A 74 7.86 18.09 8.05
C ASP A 74 8.34 17.30 9.28
N TYR A 75 7.71 17.50 10.44
CA TYR A 75 8.00 16.77 11.67
C TYR A 75 7.81 15.26 11.49
N PHE A 76 6.65 14.83 10.97
CA PHE A 76 6.37 13.41 10.77
C PHE A 76 7.18 12.77 9.63
N SER A 77 7.64 13.54 8.67
CA SER A 77 8.55 13.08 7.60
C SER A 77 9.96 12.74 8.09
N SER A 78 10.33 13.17 9.31
CA SER A 78 11.63 12.89 9.92
C SER A 78 11.75 11.52 10.61
N PHE A 79 10.65 10.81 10.77
CA PHE A 79 10.65 9.49 11.40
C PHE A 79 10.99 8.41 10.37
N ASN A 80 12.11 7.71 10.57
CA ASN A 80 12.63 6.72 9.61
C ASN A 80 12.39 5.26 9.98
N GLU A 81 12.27 4.89 11.26
CA GLU A 81 12.28 3.48 11.68
C GLU A 81 11.05 3.06 12.49
N ASP A 82 10.58 3.89 13.41
CA ASP A 82 9.41 3.56 14.24
C ASP A 82 8.24 4.49 13.95
N PHE A 83 7.08 3.89 13.71
CA PHE A 83 5.86 4.68 13.47
C PHE A 83 5.43 5.36 14.77
N PRO A 84 5.40 6.71 14.84
CA PRO A 84 5.28 7.48 16.08
C PRO A 84 3.83 7.54 16.58
N PHE A 85 3.26 6.41 16.99
CA PHE A 85 1.85 6.29 17.40
C PHE A 85 1.44 7.24 18.53
N LYS A 86 2.33 7.48 19.50
CA LYS A 86 2.07 8.39 20.60
C LYS A 86 1.93 9.82 20.11
N GLU A 87 2.85 10.25 19.28
CA GLU A 87 2.87 11.59 18.69
C GLU A 87 1.66 11.84 17.80
N ILE A 88 1.22 10.84 17.03
CA ILE A 88 0.02 10.93 16.19
C ILE A 88 -1.20 11.18 17.06
N ARG A 89 -1.38 10.40 18.14
CA ARG A 89 -2.48 10.54 19.07
C ARG A 89 -2.48 11.89 19.79
N GLU A 90 -1.30 12.42 20.13
CA GLU A 90 -1.19 13.67 20.90
C GLU A 90 -1.21 14.92 20.00
N LYS A 91 -0.70 14.84 18.77
CA LYS A 91 -0.49 16.01 17.92
C LYS A 91 -1.43 16.10 16.72
N ILE A 92 -1.81 14.97 16.10
CA ILE A 92 -2.67 14.97 14.91
C ILE A 92 -4.14 14.75 15.28
N GLU A 93 -4.44 13.68 16.00
CA GLU A 93 -5.82 13.27 16.29
C GLU A 93 -6.67 14.41 16.89
N PRO A 94 -6.22 15.17 17.91
CA PRO A 94 -7.02 16.27 18.48
C PRO A 94 -7.06 17.55 17.61
N ASN A 95 -6.31 17.60 16.53
CA ASN A 95 -6.13 18.78 15.67
C ASN A 95 -6.57 18.56 14.21
N VAL A 96 -7.38 17.54 13.93
CA VAL A 96 -7.81 17.19 12.56
C VAL A 96 -8.47 18.38 11.85
N GLU A 97 -9.32 19.14 12.54
CA GLU A 97 -10.00 20.32 11.98
C GLU A 97 -9.01 21.46 11.65
N ARG A 98 -7.84 21.46 12.27
CA ARG A 98 -6.77 22.44 12.01
C ARG A 98 -5.97 22.13 10.75
N ILE A 99 -6.02 20.90 10.25
CA ILE A 99 -5.28 20.47 9.07
C ILE A 99 -5.76 21.25 7.86
N PHE A 100 -4.82 21.96 7.20
CA PHE A 100 -5.10 22.67 5.96
C PHE A 100 -5.21 21.69 4.78
N PRO A 101 -6.20 21.82 3.88
CA PRO A 101 -6.42 20.90 2.78
C PRO A 101 -5.47 21.18 1.60
N ASN A 102 -4.25 20.70 1.72
CA ASN A 102 -3.21 20.71 0.69
C ASN A 102 -2.43 19.38 0.73
N GLU A 103 -1.37 19.26 -0.04
CA GLU A 103 -0.52 18.08 -0.12
C GLU A 103 0.07 17.65 1.25
N ASP A 104 0.46 18.61 2.09
CA ASP A 104 0.96 18.32 3.43
C ASP A 104 -0.17 17.84 4.36
N GLY A 105 -1.36 18.41 4.20
CA GLY A 105 -2.56 17.96 4.92
C GLY A 105 -2.93 16.52 4.58
N ILE A 106 -2.86 16.12 3.31
CA ILE A 106 -3.17 14.74 2.93
C ILE A 106 -2.19 13.74 3.56
N LYS A 107 -0.90 14.09 3.64
CA LYS A 107 0.10 13.24 4.32
C LYS A 107 -0.24 13.03 5.79
N LEU A 108 -0.62 14.08 6.51
CA LEU A 108 -1.01 13.98 7.92
C LEU A 108 -2.26 13.10 8.11
N LEU A 109 -3.22 13.20 7.19
CA LEU A 109 -4.45 12.42 7.24
C LEU A 109 -4.22 10.95 6.88
N GLU A 110 -3.28 10.66 5.96
CA GLU A 110 -2.80 9.31 5.67
C GLU A 110 -2.16 8.66 6.91
N ILE A 111 -1.28 9.41 7.60
CA ILE A 111 -0.64 8.98 8.84
C ILE A 111 -1.69 8.67 9.93
N LEU A 112 -2.68 9.54 10.11
CA LEU A 112 -3.75 9.34 11.09
C LEU A 112 -4.64 8.15 10.72
N ARG A 113 -4.94 7.97 9.44
CA ARG A 113 -5.71 6.81 8.96
C ARG A 113 -4.96 5.50 9.22
N TYR A 114 -3.65 5.46 8.94
CA TYR A 114 -2.82 4.31 9.26
C TYR A 114 -2.84 4.01 10.76
N TYR A 115 -2.73 5.03 11.62
CA TYR A 115 -2.86 4.89 13.07
C TYR A 115 -4.20 4.25 13.45
N TYR A 116 -5.32 4.72 12.91
CA TYR A 116 -6.64 4.15 13.19
C TYR A 116 -6.74 2.69 12.74
N ARG A 117 -6.28 2.35 11.54
CA ARG A 117 -6.28 0.96 11.02
C ARG A 117 -5.40 0.04 11.86
N PHE A 118 -4.21 0.49 12.24
CA PHE A 118 -3.31 -0.29 13.10
C PHE A 118 -3.95 -0.63 14.46
N HIS A 119 -4.71 0.28 15.03
CA HIS A 119 -5.44 0.08 16.28
C HIS A 119 -6.84 -0.51 16.10
N GLN A 120 -7.17 -1.05 14.92
CA GLN A 120 -8.47 -1.66 14.58
C GLN A 120 -9.67 -0.70 14.75
N LYS A 121 -9.43 0.61 14.70
CA LYS A 121 -10.45 1.68 14.70
C LYS A 121 -10.94 1.92 13.28
N ASN A 122 -11.58 0.91 12.68
CA ASN A 122 -11.96 0.93 11.27
C ASN A 122 -13.04 1.97 10.98
N ASP A 123 -14.02 2.14 11.85
CA ASP A 123 -15.09 3.13 11.70
C ASP A 123 -14.54 4.55 11.71
N GLU A 124 -13.59 4.87 12.62
CA GLU A 124 -12.95 6.18 12.68
C GLU A 124 -12.11 6.45 11.42
N ALA A 125 -11.47 5.42 10.87
CA ALA A 125 -10.71 5.55 9.61
C ALA A 125 -11.65 5.85 8.43
N ASP A 126 -12.83 5.22 8.37
CA ASP A 126 -13.81 5.43 7.31
C ASP A 126 -14.53 6.78 7.46
N ASP A 127 -14.83 7.22 8.68
CA ASP A 127 -15.41 8.54 8.94
C ASP A 127 -14.42 9.66 8.62
N LEU A 128 -13.13 9.45 8.92
CA LEU A 128 -12.07 10.36 8.50
C LEU A 128 -12.03 10.49 6.97
N HIS A 129 -12.11 9.38 6.23
CA HIS A 129 -12.18 9.41 4.77
C HIS A 129 -13.36 10.23 4.26
N LYS A 130 -14.57 9.95 4.74
CA LYS A 130 -15.79 10.67 4.32
C LYS A 130 -15.66 12.18 4.53
N MET A 131 -15.14 12.57 5.70
CA MET A 131 -14.90 13.97 6.04
C MET A 131 -13.92 14.62 5.07
N ILE A 132 -12.79 13.97 4.81
CA ILE A 132 -11.72 14.49 3.95
C ILE A 132 -12.20 14.59 2.50
N TYR A 133 -12.78 13.52 1.97
CA TYR A 133 -13.30 13.48 0.61
C TYR A 133 -14.33 14.59 0.36
N LYS A 134 -15.28 14.73 1.29
CA LYS A 134 -16.28 15.80 1.24
C LYS A 134 -15.63 17.19 1.22
N ARG A 135 -14.69 17.43 2.14
CA ARG A 135 -13.99 18.72 2.26
C ARG A 135 -13.22 19.07 0.98
N PHE A 136 -12.46 18.13 0.42
CA PHE A 136 -11.72 18.37 -0.83
C PHE A 136 -12.65 18.60 -2.02
N SER A 137 -13.74 17.85 -2.10
CA SER A 137 -14.75 18.01 -3.16
C SER A 137 -15.43 19.37 -3.10
N GLU A 138 -15.85 19.82 -1.92
CA GLU A 138 -16.49 21.13 -1.72
C GLU A 138 -15.54 22.29 -2.04
N LEU A 139 -14.24 22.10 -1.83
CA LEU A 139 -13.21 23.08 -2.15
C LEU A 139 -12.80 23.07 -3.64
N GLY A 140 -13.33 22.15 -4.45
CA GLY A 140 -12.93 21.99 -5.84
C GLY A 140 -11.51 21.44 -6.03
N LEU A 141 -10.93 20.81 -5.00
CA LEU A 141 -9.59 20.23 -5.02
C LEU A 141 -9.63 18.80 -5.59
N THR A 142 -10.05 18.66 -6.85
CA THR A 142 -10.32 17.37 -7.51
C THR A 142 -9.13 16.41 -7.40
N HIS A 143 -7.90 16.88 -7.59
CA HIS A 143 -6.71 16.02 -7.49
C HIS A 143 -6.53 15.42 -6.10
N LEU A 144 -6.83 16.18 -5.02
CA LEU A 144 -6.75 15.67 -3.65
C LEU A 144 -7.92 14.73 -3.33
N SER A 145 -9.13 15.01 -3.85
CA SER A 145 -10.27 14.12 -3.70
C SER A 145 -10.00 12.75 -4.34
N ILE A 146 -9.41 12.71 -5.52
CA ILE A 146 -9.08 11.46 -6.22
C ILE A 146 -7.95 10.70 -5.48
N ARG A 147 -6.91 11.39 -5.03
CA ARG A 147 -5.87 10.76 -4.21
C ARG A 147 -6.46 10.18 -2.93
N GLU A 148 -7.40 10.89 -2.32
CA GLU A 148 -8.09 10.40 -1.13
C GLU A 148 -8.87 9.11 -1.39
N LEU A 149 -9.57 8.99 -2.52
CA LEU A 149 -10.25 7.76 -2.92
C LEU A 149 -9.28 6.58 -3.10
N LEU A 150 -8.16 6.81 -3.79
CA LEU A 150 -7.14 5.78 -3.99
C LEU A 150 -6.51 5.34 -2.67
N ASN A 151 -6.14 6.29 -1.81
CA ASN A 151 -5.54 6.03 -0.50
C ASN A 151 -6.51 5.32 0.45
N HIS A 152 -7.81 5.66 0.39
CA HIS A 152 -8.83 4.96 1.15
C HIS A 152 -8.97 3.51 0.71
N SER A 153 -8.96 3.24 -0.59
CA SER A 153 -9.00 1.87 -1.12
C SER A 153 -7.77 1.06 -0.68
N ILE A 154 -6.58 1.67 -0.68
CA ILE A 154 -5.35 1.06 -0.13
C ILE A 154 -5.51 0.79 1.37
N SER A 155 -6.04 1.75 2.13
CA SER A 155 -6.27 1.61 3.57
C SER A 155 -7.20 0.44 3.90
N LYS A 156 -8.31 0.31 3.16
CA LYS A 156 -9.23 -0.84 3.28
C LYS A 156 -8.57 -2.18 2.91
N MET A 157 -7.72 -2.17 1.92
CA MET A 157 -6.94 -3.37 1.52
C MET A 157 -6.04 -3.87 2.66
N PHE A 158 -5.38 -2.96 3.40
CA PHE A 158 -4.62 -3.32 4.60
C PHE A 158 -5.49 -3.88 5.74
N ALA A 159 -6.75 -3.43 5.83
CA ALA A 159 -7.73 -3.93 6.79
C ALA A 159 -8.43 -5.23 6.34
N LEU A 160 -8.06 -5.81 5.19
CA LEU A 160 -8.69 -6.98 4.57
C LEU A 160 -10.13 -6.76 4.07
N GLU A 161 -10.57 -5.54 3.95
CA GLU A 161 -11.88 -5.16 3.46
C GLU A 161 -11.92 -5.09 1.93
N TYR A 162 -11.43 -6.14 1.25
CA TYR A 162 -11.19 -6.14 -0.19
C TYR A 162 -12.44 -5.87 -1.03
N ASN A 163 -13.58 -6.49 -0.68
CA ASN A 163 -14.84 -6.30 -1.40
C ASN A 163 -15.33 -4.84 -1.34
N ASP A 164 -15.24 -4.22 -0.18
CA ASP A 164 -15.67 -2.83 0.02
C ASP A 164 -14.70 -1.85 -0.65
N ALA A 165 -13.41 -2.14 -0.60
CA ALA A 165 -12.40 -1.37 -1.31
C ALA A 165 -12.64 -1.38 -2.83
N LEU A 166 -12.91 -2.56 -3.40
CA LEU A 166 -13.19 -2.72 -4.83
C LEU A 166 -14.47 -2.00 -5.24
N LYS A 167 -15.57 -2.18 -4.51
CA LYS A 167 -16.83 -1.47 -4.76
C LYS A 167 -16.67 0.04 -4.73
N THR A 168 -15.93 0.56 -3.75
CA THR A 168 -15.65 1.99 -3.64
C THR A 168 -14.86 2.49 -4.85
N LEU A 169 -13.80 1.76 -5.23
CA LEU A 169 -12.94 2.12 -6.35
C LEU A 169 -13.71 2.09 -7.69
N GLU A 170 -14.50 1.05 -7.93
CA GLU A 170 -15.33 0.91 -9.14
C GLU A 170 -16.45 1.95 -9.22
N HIS A 171 -17.06 2.32 -8.08
CA HIS A 171 -18.07 3.38 -8.03
C HIS A 171 -17.54 4.73 -8.53
N HIS A 172 -16.26 5.01 -8.29
CA HIS A 172 -15.62 6.26 -8.67
C HIS A 172 -14.75 6.16 -9.93
N LYS A 173 -14.77 5.02 -10.62
CA LYS A 173 -13.94 4.71 -11.79
C LYS A 173 -13.92 5.81 -12.83
N ASP A 174 -15.10 6.23 -13.30
CA ASP A 174 -15.21 7.22 -14.38
C ASP A 174 -14.59 8.56 -13.95
N SER A 175 -14.84 9.01 -12.74
CA SER A 175 -14.27 10.26 -12.20
C SER A 175 -12.76 10.19 -12.09
N ILE A 176 -12.22 9.05 -11.64
CA ILE A 176 -10.78 8.82 -11.50
C ILE A 176 -10.11 8.79 -12.88
N LEU A 177 -10.66 8.04 -13.82
CA LEU A 177 -10.10 7.89 -15.17
C LEU A 177 -10.26 9.15 -16.01
N ASP A 178 -11.31 9.94 -15.84
CA ASP A 178 -11.43 11.26 -16.48
C ASP A 178 -10.34 12.22 -16.00
N PHE A 179 -10.04 12.21 -14.70
CA PHE A 179 -8.95 13.01 -14.17
C PHE A 179 -7.57 12.49 -14.61
N ALA A 180 -7.41 11.19 -14.79
CA ALA A 180 -6.17 10.56 -15.25
C ALA A 180 -5.68 11.08 -16.62
N ARG A 181 -6.55 11.74 -17.41
CA ARG A 181 -6.15 12.45 -18.64
C ARG A 181 -5.15 13.58 -18.39
N TYR A 182 -5.16 14.13 -17.18
CA TYR A 182 -4.24 15.20 -16.76
C TYR A 182 -3.01 14.68 -16.03
N ASP A 183 -3.10 13.51 -15.39
CA ASP A 183 -1.98 12.83 -14.69
C ASP A 183 -2.08 11.33 -14.90
N ARG A 184 -1.28 10.79 -15.81
CA ARG A 184 -1.23 9.37 -16.15
C ARG A 184 -0.84 8.45 -14.97
N ARG A 185 -0.19 8.99 -13.94
CA ARG A 185 0.14 8.21 -12.73
C ARG A 185 -1.13 7.74 -12.02
N ILE A 186 -2.18 8.54 -12.04
CA ILE A 186 -3.49 8.20 -11.47
C ILE A 186 -4.10 6.97 -12.16
N GLU A 187 -3.97 6.87 -13.50
CA GLU A 187 -4.46 5.71 -14.25
C GLU A 187 -3.73 4.42 -13.86
N VAL A 188 -2.40 4.50 -13.78
CA VAL A 188 -1.58 3.35 -13.36
C VAL A 188 -1.90 2.95 -11.93
N GLN A 189 -2.04 3.91 -11.00
CA GLN A 189 -2.40 3.63 -9.62
C GLN A 189 -3.79 2.97 -9.50
N TYR A 190 -4.79 3.51 -10.23
CA TYR A 190 -6.12 2.95 -10.27
C TYR A 190 -6.09 1.47 -10.68
N TYR A 191 -5.50 1.16 -11.84
CA TYR A 191 -5.44 -0.22 -12.32
C TYR A 191 -4.58 -1.13 -11.44
N SER A 192 -3.52 -0.61 -10.82
CA SER A 192 -2.71 -1.39 -9.86
C SER A 192 -3.53 -1.81 -8.64
N ILE A 193 -4.26 -0.88 -8.03
CA ILE A 193 -5.12 -1.16 -6.88
C ILE A 193 -6.26 -2.10 -7.29
N ALA A 194 -6.93 -1.81 -8.41
CA ALA A 194 -8.04 -2.62 -8.91
C ALA A 194 -7.61 -4.06 -9.22
N SER A 195 -6.43 -4.25 -9.81
CA SER A 195 -5.83 -5.57 -10.07
C SER A 195 -5.65 -6.37 -8.77
N ILE A 196 -5.02 -5.76 -7.75
CA ILE A 196 -4.80 -6.41 -6.46
C ILE A 196 -6.14 -6.80 -5.80
N LEU A 197 -7.12 -5.89 -5.81
CA LEU A 197 -8.42 -6.11 -5.22
C LEU A 197 -9.21 -7.21 -5.97
N SER A 198 -9.16 -7.21 -7.31
CA SER A 198 -9.80 -8.26 -8.13
C SER A 198 -9.20 -9.64 -7.83
N SER A 199 -7.87 -9.71 -7.66
CA SER A 199 -7.21 -10.95 -7.23
C SER A 199 -7.68 -11.41 -5.84
N ALA A 200 -7.91 -10.48 -4.91
CA ALA A 200 -8.35 -10.78 -3.55
C ALA A 200 -9.79 -11.30 -3.47
N VAL A 201 -10.65 -10.86 -4.39
CA VAL A 201 -12.07 -11.29 -4.46
C VAL A 201 -12.29 -12.42 -5.46
N GLU A 202 -11.21 -13.06 -5.95
CA GLU A 202 -11.22 -14.19 -6.90
C GLU A 202 -11.80 -13.84 -8.29
N ASP A 203 -11.89 -12.54 -8.65
CA ASP A 203 -12.23 -12.13 -10.01
C ASP A 203 -10.97 -12.14 -10.89
N HIS A 204 -10.63 -13.36 -11.33
CA HIS A 204 -9.41 -13.60 -12.08
C HIS A 204 -9.42 -12.99 -13.49
N GLU A 205 -10.57 -12.80 -14.10
CA GLU A 205 -10.69 -12.15 -15.41
C GLU A 205 -10.33 -10.66 -15.30
N GLN A 206 -10.92 -9.97 -14.35
CA GLN A 206 -10.63 -8.56 -14.06
C GLN A 206 -9.18 -8.39 -13.59
N PHE A 207 -8.69 -9.29 -12.74
CA PHE A 207 -7.29 -9.26 -12.30
C PHE A 207 -6.32 -9.26 -13.48
N VAL A 208 -6.51 -10.18 -14.44
CA VAL A 208 -5.65 -10.27 -15.62
C VAL A 208 -5.81 -9.02 -16.50
N ASP A 209 -7.03 -8.57 -16.79
CA ASP A 209 -7.28 -7.37 -17.59
C ASP A 209 -6.60 -6.13 -16.99
N TYR A 210 -6.77 -5.89 -15.70
CA TYR A 210 -6.15 -4.73 -15.04
C TYR A 210 -4.63 -4.86 -14.95
N SER A 211 -4.10 -6.05 -14.69
CA SER A 211 -2.64 -6.28 -14.68
C SER A 211 -2.00 -6.01 -16.05
N LEU A 212 -2.67 -6.38 -17.15
CA LEU A 212 -2.22 -6.07 -18.51
C LEU A 212 -2.24 -4.57 -18.81
N LYS A 213 -3.25 -3.84 -18.31
CA LYS A 213 -3.29 -2.38 -18.43
C LYS A 213 -2.15 -1.72 -17.64
N VAL A 214 -1.87 -2.21 -16.42
CA VAL A 214 -0.71 -1.73 -15.65
C VAL A 214 0.59 -2.02 -16.37
N GLU A 215 0.78 -3.23 -16.93
CA GLU A 215 1.96 -3.60 -17.71
C GLU A 215 2.19 -2.60 -18.86
N ALA A 216 1.17 -2.38 -19.69
CA ALA A 216 1.28 -1.52 -20.87
C ALA A 216 1.56 -0.06 -20.48
N LEU A 217 0.76 0.52 -19.60
CA LEU A 217 0.88 1.92 -19.18
C LEU A 217 2.19 2.20 -18.45
N SER A 218 2.61 1.27 -17.58
CA SER A 218 3.85 1.44 -16.81
C SER A 218 5.09 1.31 -17.70
N PHE A 219 5.06 0.47 -18.73
CA PHE A 219 6.14 0.38 -19.70
C PHE A 219 6.30 1.68 -20.50
N GLU A 220 5.18 2.24 -21.00
CA GLU A 220 5.17 3.50 -21.75
C GLU A 220 5.67 4.69 -20.92
N GLN A 221 5.34 4.72 -19.62
CA GLN A 221 5.64 5.84 -18.73
C GLN A 221 6.91 5.64 -17.89
N LEU A 222 7.60 4.52 -18.05
CA LEU A 222 8.79 4.14 -17.28
C LEU A 222 8.53 4.06 -15.76
N TYR A 223 7.36 3.60 -15.35
CA TYR A 223 7.00 3.37 -13.94
C TYR A 223 7.46 1.96 -13.52
N PHE A 224 8.72 1.80 -13.25
CA PHE A 224 9.41 0.52 -13.07
C PHE A 224 8.77 -0.37 -12.00
N GLN A 225 8.41 0.18 -10.85
CA GLN A 225 7.84 -0.61 -9.75
C GLN A 225 6.47 -1.20 -10.14
N HIS A 226 5.58 -0.42 -10.73
CA HIS A 226 4.26 -0.89 -11.15
C HIS A 226 4.35 -1.95 -12.26
N TYR A 227 5.26 -1.77 -13.22
CA TYR A 227 5.52 -2.77 -14.24
C TYR A 227 5.99 -4.08 -13.63
N TYR A 228 6.99 -4.00 -12.74
CA TYR A 228 7.54 -5.15 -12.05
C TYR A 228 6.47 -5.90 -11.27
N ASP A 229 5.67 -5.21 -10.45
CA ASP A 229 4.63 -5.82 -9.62
C ASP A 229 3.56 -6.50 -10.47
N ALA A 230 3.07 -5.83 -11.53
CA ALA A 230 2.05 -6.39 -12.41
C ALA A 230 2.54 -7.67 -13.11
N VAL A 231 3.75 -7.67 -13.67
CA VAL A 231 4.31 -8.84 -14.35
C VAL A 231 4.60 -9.97 -13.36
N ARG A 232 5.13 -9.65 -12.18
CA ARG A 232 5.34 -10.61 -11.09
C ARG A 232 4.05 -11.32 -10.69
N PHE A 233 2.97 -10.57 -10.49
CA PHE A 233 1.68 -11.14 -10.11
C PHE A 233 1.07 -12.00 -11.21
N LEU A 234 1.24 -11.65 -12.48
CA LEU A 234 0.85 -12.50 -13.59
C LEU A 234 1.64 -13.82 -13.64
N ILE A 235 2.96 -13.77 -13.42
CA ILE A 235 3.79 -14.99 -13.32
C ILE A 235 3.27 -15.89 -12.21
N LEU A 236 3.01 -15.35 -11.03
CA LEU A 236 2.51 -16.12 -9.89
C LEU A 236 1.12 -16.70 -10.17
N TYR A 237 0.21 -15.91 -10.71
CA TYR A 237 -1.12 -16.36 -11.08
C TYR A 237 -1.08 -17.55 -12.05
N TYR A 238 -0.31 -17.42 -13.14
CA TYR A 238 -0.18 -18.52 -14.12
C TYR A 238 0.57 -19.73 -13.56
N THR A 239 1.44 -19.54 -12.55
CA THR A 239 2.04 -20.64 -11.81
C THR A 239 0.98 -21.44 -11.05
N PHE A 240 0.10 -20.79 -10.30
CA PHE A 240 -0.98 -21.44 -9.56
C PHE A 240 -2.07 -22.04 -10.47
N LYS A 241 -2.24 -21.49 -11.68
CA LYS A 241 -3.14 -22.04 -12.71
C LYS A 241 -2.53 -23.20 -13.50
N ASN A 242 -1.25 -23.55 -13.28
CA ASN A 242 -0.47 -24.52 -14.06
C ASN A 242 -0.40 -24.17 -15.56
N GLU A 243 -0.48 -22.89 -15.93
CA GLU A 243 -0.37 -22.40 -17.29
C GLU A 243 1.10 -22.06 -17.64
N THR A 244 1.92 -23.10 -17.86
CA THR A 244 3.38 -22.99 -18.02
C THR A 244 3.80 -22.05 -19.15
N ASP A 245 3.12 -22.08 -20.30
CA ASP A 245 3.49 -21.26 -21.46
C ASP A 245 3.37 -19.75 -21.15
N LYS A 246 2.25 -19.33 -20.57
CA LYS A 246 2.02 -17.94 -20.17
C LYS A 246 2.98 -17.51 -19.08
N LYS A 247 3.20 -18.36 -18.09
CA LYS A 247 4.17 -18.11 -17.04
C LYS A 247 5.56 -17.82 -17.62
N LEU A 248 6.07 -18.68 -18.53
CA LEU A 248 7.37 -18.48 -19.17
C LEU A 248 7.40 -17.22 -20.05
N GLU A 249 6.31 -16.88 -20.73
CA GLU A 249 6.17 -15.63 -21.47
C GLU A 249 6.45 -14.42 -20.57
N TYR A 250 5.74 -14.32 -19.44
CA TYR A 250 5.88 -13.18 -18.52
C TYR A 250 7.22 -13.19 -17.77
N ALA A 251 7.74 -14.34 -17.40
CA ALA A 251 9.08 -14.47 -16.83
C ALA A 251 10.17 -13.95 -17.80
N ASN A 252 10.07 -14.30 -19.08
CA ASN A 252 10.97 -13.78 -20.11
C ASN A 252 10.80 -12.27 -20.35
N LYS A 253 9.58 -11.74 -20.30
CA LYS A 253 9.34 -10.30 -20.37
C LYS A 253 10.04 -9.58 -19.21
N LEU A 254 9.86 -10.07 -17.99
CA LEU A 254 10.46 -9.48 -16.79
C LEU A 254 11.99 -9.53 -16.85
N LYS A 255 12.56 -10.67 -17.22
CA LYS A 255 14.02 -10.86 -17.37
C LYS A 255 14.63 -9.88 -18.40
N LYS A 256 13.93 -9.63 -19.52
CA LYS A 256 14.36 -8.64 -20.50
C LYS A 256 14.31 -7.23 -19.91
N TYR A 257 13.22 -6.90 -19.21
CA TYR A 257 13.02 -5.59 -18.61
C TYR A 257 14.08 -5.25 -17.56
N LEU A 258 14.41 -6.19 -16.69
CA LEU A 258 15.43 -6.03 -15.66
C LEU A 258 16.84 -5.72 -16.22
N LYS A 259 17.14 -6.13 -17.45
CA LYS A 259 18.40 -5.81 -18.12
C LYS A 259 18.55 -4.33 -18.53
N PHE A 260 17.43 -3.60 -18.64
CA PHE A 260 17.43 -2.18 -19.01
C PHE A 260 17.47 -1.23 -17.81
N ILE A 261 17.40 -1.76 -16.58
CA ILE A 261 17.39 -0.96 -15.37
C ILE A 261 18.80 -1.01 -14.76
N PRO A 262 19.68 0.00 -15.02
CA PRO A 262 21.03 0.00 -14.44
C PRO A 262 20.93 0.34 -12.94
N ASN A 263 21.62 -0.43 -12.11
CA ASN A 263 21.81 -0.19 -10.67
C ASN A 263 20.52 -0.02 -9.87
N HIS A 264 19.47 -0.75 -10.24
CA HIS A 264 18.28 -0.75 -9.39
C HIS A 264 18.50 -1.57 -8.14
N ASN A 265 18.07 -0.92 -7.02
CA ASN A 265 18.02 -1.44 -5.67
C ASN A 265 17.96 -2.97 -5.65
N SER A 266 18.76 -3.53 -4.80
CA SER A 266 18.91 -4.96 -4.53
C SER A 266 17.62 -5.81 -4.60
N LYS A 267 16.44 -5.20 -4.50
CA LYS A 267 15.13 -5.86 -4.63
C LYS A 267 14.81 -6.37 -6.04
N VAL A 268 15.39 -5.78 -7.09
CA VAL A 268 15.07 -6.09 -8.50
C VAL A 268 16.11 -7.00 -9.15
N GLU A 269 17.37 -6.91 -8.74
CA GLU A 269 18.49 -7.70 -9.29
C GLU A 269 18.39 -9.21 -9.00
N PHE A 270 17.43 -9.63 -8.17
CA PHE A 270 17.47 -10.90 -7.46
C PHE A 270 16.35 -11.87 -7.78
N MET A 271 15.60 -11.63 -8.85
CA MET A 271 14.58 -12.58 -9.26
C MET A 271 15.10 -13.41 -10.44
N ASP A 272 15.93 -14.37 -10.11
CA ASP A 272 16.17 -15.48 -11.01
C ASP A 272 14.85 -16.25 -11.22
N GLU A 273 14.65 -16.85 -12.42
CA GLU A 273 13.44 -17.63 -12.73
C GLU A 273 13.15 -18.67 -11.64
N ASP A 274 14.17 -19.25 -11.06
CA ASP A 274 14.09 -20.23 -9.99
C ASP A 274 13.58 -19.62 -8.67
N GLU A 275 13.91 -18.38 -8.34
CA GLU A 275 13.51 -17.74 -7.09
C GLU A 275 12.00 -17.44 -7.04
N PHE A 276 11.35 -17.11 -8.18
CA PHE A 276 9.90 -16.99 -8.26
C PHE A 276 9.19 -18.32 -7.96
N TYR A 277 9.74 -19.42 -8.42
CA TYR A 277 9.19 -20.74 -8.18
C TYR A 277 9.25 -21.13 -6.72
N TYR A 278 10.41 -20.94 -6.11
CA TYR A 278 10.75 -21.49 -4.81
C TYR A 278 10.16 -20.66 -3.66
N LYS A 279 9.98 -19.37 -3.84
CA LYS A 279 9.43 -18.48 -2.81
C LYS A 279 8.01 -18.86 -2.39
N TYR A 280 7.26 -19.54 -3.26
CA TYR A 280 5.85 -19.88 -3.06
C TYR A 280 5.58 -21.37 -2.81
N TYR A 281 6.59 -22.21 -2.88
CA TYR A 281 6.47 -23.62 -2.51
C TYR A 281 7.06 -23.86 -1.12
N LEU A 282 6.20 -24.35 -0.22
CA LEU A 282 6.62 -24.81 1.09
C LEU A 282 7.36 -26.16 0.94
N LEU A 283 8.45 -26.33 1.69
CA LEU A 283 9.10 -27.62 1.90
C LEU A 283 9.73 -28.24 0.62
N ASP A 284 10.51 -27.45 -0.07
CA ASP A 284 11.35 -27.98 -1.19
C ASP A 284 12.38 -29.02 -0.72
N SER A 285 13.07 -29.62 -1.69
CA SER A 285 14.16 -30.54 -1.37
C SER A 285 15.28 -29.83 -0.58
N PRO A 286 16.00 -30.56 0.30
CA PRO A 286 17.11 -29.99 1.07
C PRO A 286 18.13 -29.27 0.20
N ASP A 287 18.48 -29.81 -0.97
CA ASP A 287 19.47 -29.23 -1.87
C ASP A 287 19.04 -27.85 -2.39
N ILE A 288 17.75 -27.68 -2.71
CA ILE A 288 17.17 -26.41 -3.16
C ILE A 288 17.18 -25.40 -2.01
N LEU A 289 16.80 -25.81 -0.81
CA LEU A 289 16.80 -24.92 0.36
C LEU A 289 18.22 -24.46 0.72
N GLU A 290 19.22 -25.35 0.63
CA GLU A 290 20.63 -25.02 0.84
C GLU A 290 21.16 -24.03 -0.23
N MET A 291 20.79 -24.23 -1.47
CA MET A 291 21.13 -23.30 -2.56
C MET A 291 20.52 -21.91 -2.28
N ARG A 292 19.27 -21.84 -1.87
CA ARG A 292 18.61 -20.57 -1.49
C ARG A 292 19.33 -19.89 -0.32
N LEU A 293 19.66 -20.63 0.73
CA LEU A 293 20.40 -20.09 1.87
C LEU A 293 21.75 -19.50 1.46
N THR A 294 22.47 -20.19 0.58
CA THR A 294 23.71 -19.68 0.02
C THR A 294 23.49 -18.38 -0.75
N ASN A 295 22.45 -18.32 -1.58
CA ASN A 295 22.11 -17.11 -2.33
C ASN A 295 21.73 -15.96 -1.39
N TYR A 296 20.90 -16.21 -0.37
CA TYR A 296 20.53 -15.18 0.61
C TYR A 296 21.75 -14.67 1.40
N GLN A 297 22.68 -15.54 1.76
CA GLN A 297 23.91 -15.12 2.46
C GLN A 297 24.77 -14.23 1.58
N ASN A 298 25.03 -14.63 0.33
CA ASN A 298 25.80 -13.82 -0.62
C ASN A 298 25.20 -12.43 -0.84
N ARG A 299 23.87 -12.35 -0.82
CA ARG A 299 23.12 -11.10 -0.95
C ARG A 299 23.22 -10.24 0.29
N LEU A 300 23.09 -10.84 1.47
CA LEU A 300 23.28 -10.13 2.73
C LEU A 300 24.66 -9.52 2.81
N ASP A 301 25.69 -10.27 2.44
CA ASP A 301 27.08 -9.79 2.42
C ASP A 301 27.24 -8.58 1.47
N ALA A 302 26.58 -8.60 0.32
CA ALA A 302 26.61 -7.50 -0.64
C ALA A 302 25.85 -6.26 -0.17
N VAL A 303 24.68 -6.43 0.47
CA VAL A 303 23.84 -5.34 0.99
C VAL A 303 24.46 -4.70 2.22
N GLU A 304 25.04 -5.49 3.12
CA GLU A 304 25.74 -4.97 4.30
C GLU A 304 26.96 -4.12 3.91
N ALA A 305 27.59 -4.44 2.79
CA ALA A 305 28.68 -3.62 2.23
C ALA A 305 28.19 -2.26 1.68
N SER A 306 26.90 -2.13 1.34
CA SER A 306 26.30 -0.90 0.79
C SER A 306 25.52 -0.05 1.80
N ASN A 307 25.40 -0.49 3.06
CA ASN A 307 24.59 0.16 4.10
C ASN A 307 23.07 0.25 3.77
N GLU A 308 22.53 -0.68 3.00
CA GLU A 308 21.12 -0.76 2.66
C GLU A 308 20.34 -1.61 3.68
N ASP A 309 19.01 -1.37 3.79
CA ASP A 309 18.13 -2.15 4.64
C ASP A 309 17.99 -3.59 4.11
N SER A 310 18.32 -4.54 4.97
CA SER A 310 18.32 -5.98 4.67
C SER A 310 17.36 -6.80 5.55
N GLU A 311 16.49 -6.17 6.32
CA GLU A 311 15.61 -6.86 7.27
C GLU A 311 14.77 -7.96 6.61
N TRP A 312 14.12 -7.64 5.47
CA TRP A 312 13.31 -8.62 4.73
C TRP A 312 14.13 -9.83 4.27
N LEU A 313 15.39 -9.62 3.88
CA LEU A 313 16.27 -10.67 3.40
C LEU A 313 16.72 -11.58 4.56
N ARG A 314 17.02 -10.99 5.73
CA ARG A 314 17.32 -11.77 6.96
C ARG A 314 16.11 -12.60 7.36
N LYS A 315 14.91 -12.01 7.40
CA LYS A 315 13.67 -12.74 7.72
C LYS A 315 13.43 -13.89 6.74
N THR A 316 13.57 -13.66 5.43
CA THR A 316 13.39 -14.71 4.41
C THR A 316 14.43 -15.83 4.55
N LYS A 317 15.68 -15.49 4.89
CA LYS A 317 16.73 -16.49 5.17
C LYS A 317 16.35 -17.33 6.40
N GLN A 318 15.95 -16.72 7.51
CA GLN A 318 15.52 -17.43 8.73
C GLN A 318 14.33 -18.35 8.47
N GLN A 319 13.31 -17.91 7.70
CA GLN A 319 12.21 -18.78 7.28
C GLN A 319 12.72 -20.02 6.52
N THR A 320 13.67 -19.83 5.61
CA THR A 320 14.23 -20.93 4.81
C THR A 320 15.09 -21.86 5.66
N GLU A 321 15.75 -21.37 6.70
CA GLU A 321 16.44 -22.19 7.70
C GLU A 321 15.48 -23.11 8.47
N LEU A 322 14.32 -22.61 8.90
CA LEU A 322 13.28 -23.42 9.53
C LEU A 322 12.72 -24.49 8.58
N GLU A 323 12.47 -24.13 7.31
CA GLU A 323 12.04 -25.10 6.29
C GLU A 323 13.08 -26.20 6.08
N LEU A 324 14.37 -25.86 6.05
CA LEU A 324 15.45 -26.83 5.93
C LEU A 324 15.54 -27.77 7.16
N LEU A 325 15.37 -27.23 8.38
CA LEU A 325 15.31 -28.05 9.60
C LEU A 325 14.14 -29.04 9.53
N TYR A 326 12.96 -28.59 9.07
CA TYR A 326 11.80 -29.45 8.93
C TYR A 326 12.03 -30.60 7.94
N VAL A 327 12.51 -30.32 6.72
CA VAL A 327 12.74 -31.37 5.70
C VAL A 327 13.86 -32.33 6.08
N ARG A 328 14.75 -31.94 6.99
CA ARG A 328 15.78 -32.78 7.61
C ARG A 328 15.25 -33.60 8.81
N GLY A 329 13.97 -33.50 9.14
CA GLY A 329 13.36 -34.21 10.27
C GLY A 329 13.71 -33.66 11.65
N LYS A 330 14.30 -32.46 11.72
CA LYS A 330 14.67 -31.79 12.97
C LYS A 330 13.52 -30.95 13.54
N TYR A 331 12.39 -31.60 13.79
CA TYR A 331 11.15 -30.92 14.16
C TYR A 331 11.24 -30.17 15.50
N GLN A 332 12.00 -30.69 16.45
CA GLN A 332 12.21 -30.03 17.73
C GLN A 332 13.00 -28.73 17.55
N ASP A 333 14.03 -28.74 16.71
CA ASP A 333 14.82 -27.54 16.41
C ASP A 333 13.96 -26.45 15.74
N VAL A 334 12.98 -26.83 14.91
CA VAL A 334 12.02 -25.88 14.33
C VAL A 334 11.22 -25.20 15.42
N ILE A 335 10.68 -25.98 16.39
CA ILE A 335 9.84 -25.44 17.46
C ILE A 335 10.64 -24.47 18.35
N GLU A 336 11.89 -24.83 18.68
CA GLU A 336 12.75 -24.03 19.57
C GLU A 336 13.22 -22.72 18.91
N ASN A 337 13.33 -22.70 17.59
CA ASN A 337 13.79 -21.51 16.83
C ASN A 337 12.67 -20.75 16.11
N PHE A 338 11.40 -21.19 16.27
CA PHE A 338 10.28 -20.52 15.63
C PHE A 338 10.00 -19.17 16.28
N ASP A 339 9.96 -18.14 15.45
CA ASP A 339 9.56 -16.79 15.83
C ASP A 339 8.58 -16.27 14.78
N LEU A 340 7.38 -15.90 15.22
CA LEU A 340 6.33 -15.40 14.33
C LEU A 340 6.72 -14.06 13.67
N ASP A 341 7.55 -13.25 14.33
CA ASP A 341 7.98 -11.95 13.83
C ASP A 341 8.78 -12.04 12.54
N ILE A 342 9.46 -13.17 12.29
CA ILE A 342 10.16 -13.38 11.00
C ILE A 342 9.19 -13.50 9.82
N TYR A 343 7.91 -13.76 10.05
CA TYR A 343 6.86 -13.80 9.04
C TYR A 343 6.11 -12.48 8.91
N ASP A 344 6.38 -11.48 9.75
CA ASP A 344 5.74 -10.16 9.64
C ASP A 344 6.47 -9.26 8.63
N PHE A 345 5.86 -9.11 7.46
CA PHE A 345 6.27 -8.16 6.43
C PHE A 345 5.22 -7.03 6.36
N LYS A 346 5.52 -5.91 7.00
CA LYS A 346 4.63 -4.73 7.15
C LYS A 346 4.02 -4.19 5.84
N GLN A 347 4.48 -4.64 4.67
CA GLN A 347 4.09 -4.11 3.35
C GLN A 347 3.43 -5.13 2.41
N ALA A 348 3.04 -6.31 2.88
CA ALA A 348 2.37 -7.30 2.04
C ALA A 348 0.93 -6.86 1.73
N THR A 349 0.75 -6.15 0.61
CA THR A 349 -0.56 -5.65 0.16
C THR A 349 -1.29 -6.64 -0.75
N HIS A 350 -0.56 -7.39 -1.56
CA HIS A 350 -1.17 -8.38 -2.45
C HIS A 350 -1.57 -9.65 -1.69
N PRO A 351 -2.76 -10.21 -1.97
CA PRO A 351 -3.26 -11.42 -1.31
C PRO A 351 -2.27 -12.57 -1.34
N ILE A 352 -1.59 -12.78 -2.47
CA ILE A 352 -0.63 -13.87 -2.62
C ILE A 352 0.56 -13.75 -1.66
N ASP A 353 1.10 -12.54 -1.46
CA ASP A 353 2.21 -12.32 -0.53
C ASP A 353 1.78 -12.59 0.91
N ARG A 354 0.54 -12.21 1.24
CA ARG A 354 -0.06 -12.45 2.55
C ARG A 354 -0.32 -13.94 2.80
N ILE A 355 -0.93 -14.62 1.83
CA ILE A 355 -1.20 -16.06 1.92
C ILE A 355 0.12 -16.83 2.03
N THR A 356 1.11 -16.50 1.21
CA THR A 356 2.41 -17.16 1.22
C THR A 356 3.10 -17.04 2.58
N ARG A 357 3.03 -15.86 3.21
CA ARG A 357 3.56 -15.64 4.56
C ARG A 357 2.93 -16.58 5.57
N GLU A 358 1.60 -16.64 5.61
CA GLU A 358 0.87 -17.48 6.54
C GLU A 358 1.09 -18.97 6.27
N VAL A 359 1.14 -19.38 4.99
CA VAL A 359 1.42 -20.76 4.60
C VAL A 359 2.83 -21.18 5.01
N ARG A 360 3.84 -20.32 4.84
CA ARG A 360 5.21 -20.62 5.28
C ARG A 360 5.33 -20.77 6.80
N SER A 361 4.55 -20.01 7.58
CA SER A 361 4.54 -20.17 9.06
C SER A 361 4.01 -21.53 9.50
N LEU A 362 3.27 -22.25 8.67
CA LEU A 362 2.75 -23.58 8.96
C LEU A 362 3.84 -24.68 9.14
N VAL A 363 5.09 -24.37 8.81
CA VAL A 363 6.23 -25.25 9.16
C VAL A 363 6.25 -25.56 10.67
N TYR A 364 5.80 -24.62 11.49
CA TYR A 364 5.64 -24.80 12.93
C TYR A 364 4.54 -25.82 13.26
N ALA A 365 3.33 -25.62 12.71
CA ALA A 365 2.22 -26.56 12.88
C ALA A 365 2.56 -27.98 12.40
N LEU A 366 3.24 -28.07 11.25
CA LEU A 366 3.71 -29.33 10.70
C LEU A 366 4.72 -30.03 11.62
N SER A 367 5.63 -29.27 12.24
CA SER A 367 6.62 -29.80 13.20
C SER A 367 5.96 -30.32 14.48
N LEU A 368 5.00 -29.58 15.03
CA LEU A 368 4.16 -30.01 16.15
C LEU A 368 3.41 -31.33 15.80
N TYR A 369 2.80 -31.38 14.63
CA TYR A 369 2.09 -32.55 14.15
C TYR A 369 3.00 -33.79 14.04
N ARG A 370 4.23 -33.63 13.49
CA ARG A 370 5.22 -34.72 13.40
C ARG A 370 5.67 -35.24 14.77
N LEU A 371 5.69 -34.37 15.79
CA LEU A 371 6.00 -34.73 17.17
C LEU A 371 4.78 -35.20 17.97
N ARG A 372 3.62 -35.39 17.33
CA ARG A 372 2.35 -35.82 17.93
C ARG A 372 1.73 -34.79 18.91
N ASN A 373 2.15 -33.53 18.85
CA ASN A 373 1.54 -32.42 19.59
C ASN A 373 0.32 -31.89 18.79
N ILE A 374 -0.70 -32.75 18.64
CA ILE A 374 -1.82 -32.49 17.70
C ILE A 374 -2.68 -31.29 18.12
N ASN A 375 -2.86 -31.08 19.44
CA ASN A 375 -3.68 -29.99 19.93
C ASN A 375 -3.05 -28.62 19.63
N GLU A 376 -1.74 -28.49 19.84
CA GLU A 376 -1.00 -27.27 19.53
C GLU A 376 -0.95 -27.05 18.01
N ALA A 377 -0.76 -28.10 17.21
CA ALA A 377 -0.81 -27.99 15.75
C ALA A 377 -2.15 -27.44 15.26
N LYS A 378 -3.28 -27.91 15.84
CA LYS A 378 -4.63 -27.39 15.53
C LYS A 378 -4.84 -25.94 15.95
N GLN A 379 -4.28 -25.54 17.09
CA GLN A 379 -4.33 -24.14 17.53
C GLN A 379 -3.60 -23.22 16.53
N GLU A 380 -2.47 -23.67 16.00
CA GLU A 380 -1.72 -22.91 15.00
C GLU A 380 -2.46 -22.86 13.64
N ILE A 381 -3.09 -23.93 13.20
CA ILE A 381 -3.99 -23.92 12.03
C ILE A 381 -5.09 -22.88 12.23
N LYS A 382 -5.72 -22.85 13.40
CA LYS A 382 -6.76 -21.87 13.70
C LYS A 382 -6.24 -20.42 13.67
N ARG A 383 -5.05 -20.17 14.22
CA ARG A 383 -4.39 -18.86 14.13
C ARG A 383 -4.23 -18.41 12.68
N VAL A 384 -3.70 -19.29 11.83
CA VAL A 384 -3.51 -19.01 10.40
C VAL A 384 -4.85 -18.78 9.70
N GLU A 385 -5.88 -19.56 10.02
CA GLU A 385 -7.23 -19.39 9.47
C GLU A 385 -7.83 -18.02 9.81
N GLU A 386 -7.69 -17.59 11.05
CA GLU A 386 -8.13 -16.28 11.52
C GLU A 386 -7.36 -15.15 10.82
N SER A 387 -6.04 -15.31 10.64
CA SER A 387 -5.21 -14.33 9.93
C SER A 387 -5.53 -14.22 8.45
N LEU A 388 -5.85 -15.33 7.79
CA LEU A 388 -6.22 -15.35 6.38
C LEU A 388 -7.63 -14.78 6.12
N GLY A 389 -8.57 -14.95 7.06
CA GLY A 389 -9.96 -14.56 6.84
C GLY A 389 -10.53 -15.19 5.56
N ASP A 390 -11.13 -14.39 4.69
CA ASP A 390 -11.72 -14.86 3.43
C ASP A 390 -10.66 -15.38 2.44
N LEU A 391 -9.43 -14.92 2.53
CA LEU A 391 -8.33 -15.37 1.67
C LEU A 391 -8.00 -16.86 1.81
N ARG A 392 -8.46 -17.54 2.88
CA ARG A 392 -8.35 -19.01 3.04
C ARG A 392 -8.97 -19.82 1.90
N ASN A 393 -9.94 -19.20 1.19
CA ASN A 393 -10.64 -19.81 0.05
C ASN A 393 -9.95 -19.52 -1.29
N SER A 394 -8.98 -18.63 -1.31
CA SER A 394 -8.26 -18.20 -2.51
C SER A 394 -7.56 -19.36 -3.23
N LEU A 395 -7.43 -19.23 -4.56
CA LEU A 395 -6.57 -20.08 -5.38
C LEU A 395 -5.18 -20.26 -4.76
N TYR A 396 -4.62 -19.20 -4.20
CA TYR A 396 -3.27 -19.21 -3.64
C TYR A 396 -3.15 -19.91 -2.27
N ALA A 397 -4.26 -20.27 -1.63
CA ALA A 397 -4.30 -20.91 -0.31
C ALA A 397 -4.45 -22.45 -0.35
N GLU A 398 -4.19 -23.07 -1.50
CA GLU A 398 -4.33 -24.52 -1.68
C GLU A 398 -3.48 -25.31 -0.68
N GLU A 399 -2.23 -24.90 -0.47
CA GLU A 399 -1.33 -25.58 0.45
C GLU A 399 -1.79 -25.45 1.91
N TYR A 400 -2.33 -24.30 2.31
CA TYR A 400 -2.98 -24.15 3.62
C TYR A 400 -4.10 -25.18 3.80
N ARG A 401 -5.02 -25.29 2.83
CA ARG A 401 -6.14 -26.25 2.90
C ARG A 401 -5.66 -27.70 2.98
N ARG A 402 -4.61 -28.05 2.24
CA ARG A 402 -3.98 -29.39 2.28
C ARG A 402 -3.40 -29.69 3.67
N ILE A 403 -2.66 -28.76 4.25
CA ILE A 403 -2.06 -28.93 5.59
C ILE A 403 -3.16 -29.00 6.66
N LYS A 404 -4.17 -28.15 6.59
CA LYS A 404 -5.32 -28.16 7.48
C LYS A 404 -5.99 -29.52 7.49
N SER A 405 -6.38 -30.02 6.29
CA SER A 405 -7.03 -31.34 6.15
C SER A 405 -6.18 -32.46 6.76
N MET A 406 -4.88 -32.48 6.49
CA MET A 406 -3.96 -33.46 7.04
C MET A 406 -3.93 -33.47 8.57
N ILE A 407 -3.88 -32.29 9.22
CA ILE A 407 -3.80 -32.17 10.70
C ILE A 407 -5.15 -32.44 11.37
N GLU A 408 -6.27 -32.10 10.72
CA GLU A 408 -7.62 -32.28 11.26
C GLU A 408 -8.15 -33.71 11.10
N GLU A 409 -7.83 -34.39 9.99
CA GLU A 409 -8.33 -35.73 9.66
C GLU A 409 -7.60 -36.86 10.40
N ASP A 410 -6.38 -36.66 10.89
CA ASP A 410 -5.60 -37.70 11.61
C ASP A 410 -6.25 -38.12 12.96
N ASN A 411 -7.26 -37.40 13.43
CA ASN A 411 -8.08 -37.81 14.58
C ASN A 411 -9.18 -38.86 14.27
N ALA A 412 -9.42 -39.18 13.00
CA ALA A 412 -10.45 -40.15 12.64
C ALA A 412 -9.94 -41.60 12.68
N ALA A 413 -8.64 -41.83 12.84
CA ALA A 413 -8.01 -43.14 12.81
C ALA A 413 -7.66 -43.72 14.19
N ASP A 414 -7.76 -42.94 15.28
CA ASP A 414 -7.40 -43.33 16.65
C ASP A 414 -8.60 -43.41 17.64
N ILE A 415 -9.86 -43.61 17.12
CA ILE A 415 -11.05 -43.95 17.92
C ILE A 415 -11.52 -45.37 17.65
#